data_0b660c65cc89da303a7a24954e6b8ee4
#
_entry.id   0b660c65cc89da303a7a24954e6b8ee4
#
_cell.length_a   1.000
_cell.length_b   1.000
_cell.length_c   1.000
_cell.angle_alpha   90.00
_cell.angle_beta   90.00
_cell.angle_gamma   90.00
#
_symmetry.space_group_name_H-M   'P 1'
#
loop_
_entity.id
_entity.type
_entity.pdbx_description
1 polymer ?
#
loop_
_entity_poly.entity_id
_entity_poly.type
_entity_poly.pdbx_seq_one_letter_code
_entity_poly.pdbx_strand_id
1 'polypeptide(L)'
;MAKLSVDGLDGLMLSLEEIASIPDDVVQAMLDAEAQVVEEAQIAQGMTMEVYDTKQTLRSIRRGRMKRAKDGSRVVYITPQGRNDRGERNAAVAFINEYGVPSRKIPPRPFIAVANEKAASPAVAEAEKIYDEFLRSKDL
;
A
#
# COMPACT_ATOMS: atom_id res chain seq x y z
N MET A 1 -2.24 8.47 -20.54
CA MET A 1 -1.47 7.25 -20.27
C MET A 1 -1.93 6.66 -18.94
N ALA A 2 -2.28 5.41 -18.95
CA ALA A 2 -2.66 4.71 -17.73
C ALA A 2 -1.40 4.27 -16.96
N LYS A 3 -1.53 4.14 -15.65
CA LYS A 3 -0.44 3.72 -14.78
C LYS A 3 -0.84 2.51 -13.97
N LEU A 4 0.12 1.67 -13.65
CA LEU A 4 0.02 0.70 -12.58
C LEU A 4 0.80 1.29 -11.41
N SER A 5 0.13 1.53 -10.28
CA SER A 5 0.80 2.17 -9.14
C SER A 5 0.21 1.69 -7.81
N VAL A 6 1.04 1.80 -6.77
CA VAL A 6 0.63 1.69 -5.38
C VAL A 6 0.77 3.07 -4.76
N ASP A 7 -0.21 3.48 -3.96
CA ASP A 7 -0.22 4.80 -3.35
C ASP A 7 1.07 5.04 -2.55
N GLY A 8 1.70 6.19 -2.78
CA GLY A 8 2.97 6.55 -2.16
C GLY A 8 4.20 5.94 -2.81
N LEU A 9 4.04 5.22 -3.91
CA LEU A 9 5.15 4.66 -4.67
C LEU A 9 5.26 5.38 -6.00
N ASP A 10 6.43 5.95 -6.24
CA ASP A 10 6.75 6.50 -7.54
C ASP A 10 7.29 5.37 -8.41
N GLY A 11 6.50 4.99 -9.42
CA GLY A 11 7.26 4.34 -10.24
C GLY A 11 7.07 3.14 -11.07
N LEU A 12 6.29 2.16 -10.81
CA LEU A 12 6.06 1.14 -11.83
C LEU A 12 5.07 1.73 -12.83
N MET A 13 5.61 2.30 -13.92
CA MET A 13 4.80 2.88 -14.99
C MET A 13 4.90 2.01 -16.23
N LEU A 14 3.75 1.69 -16.79
CA LEU A 14 3.65 0.95 -18.04
C LEU A 14 2.93 1.81 -19.08
N SER A 15 3.24 1.62 -20.35
CA SER A 15 2.51 2.29 -21.42
C SER A 15 1.06 1.80 -21.45
N LEU A 16 0.18 2.60 -22.03
CA LEU A 16 -1.23 2.24 -22.15
C LEU A 16 -1.41 0.91 -22.89
N GLU A 17 -0.62 0.68 -23.92
CA GLU A 17 -0.66 -0.55 -24.71
C GLU A 17 -0.23 -1.76 -23.89
N GLU A 18 0.84 -1.61 -23.12
CA GLU A 18 1.34 -2.68 -22.23
C GLU A 18 0.30 -3.03 -21.18
N ILE A 19 -0.30 -2.01 -20.55
CA ILE A 19 -1.35 -2.21 -19.54
C ILE A 19 -2.57 -2.89 -20.16
N ALA A 20 -2.98 -2.45 -21.35
CA ALA A 20 -4.13 -3.03 -22.05
C ALA A 20 -3.93 -4.50 -22.40
N SER A 21 -2.68 -4.92 -22.63
CA SER A 21 -2.35 -6.31 -22.97
C SER A 21 -2.19 -7.22 -21.77
N ILE A 22 -2.11 -6.67 -20.56
CA ILE A 22 -1.94 -7.47 -19.34
C ILE A 22 -3.32 -7.85 -18.78
N PRO A 23 -3.59 -9.16 -18.61
CA PRO A 23 -4.84 -9.60 -18.00
C PRO A 23 -5.02 -9.05 -16.58
N ASP A 24 -6.25 -8.83 -16.17
CA ASP A 24 -6.56 -8.29 -14.85
C ASP A 24 -6.02 -9.17 -13.71
N ASP A 25 -6.02 -10.49 -13.86
CA ASP A 25 -5.47 -11.39 -12.84
C ASP A 25 -3.97 -11.21 -12.65
N VAL A 26 -3.22 -10.91 -13.71
CA VAL A 26 -1.78 -10.61 -13.62
C VAL A 26 -1.56 -9.27 -12.95
N VAL A 27 -2.33 -8.24 -13.32
CA VAL A 27 -2.26 -6.94 -12.68
C VAL A 27 -2.61 -7.03 -11.19
N GLN A 28 -3.64 -7.80 -10.86
CA GLN A 28 -4.02 -8.04 -9.47
C GLN A 28 -2.87 -8.68 -8.69
N ALA A 29 -2.21 -9.68 -9.28
CA ALA A 29 -1.08 -10.36 -8.64
C ALA A 29 0.10 -9.39 -8.43
N MET A 30 0.38 -8.54 -9.42
CA MET A 30 1.45 -7.53 -9.30
C MET A 30 1.15 -6.53 -8.17
N LEU A 31 -0.07 -6.01 -8.13
CA LEU A 31 -0.49 -5.07 -7.09
C LEU A 31 -0.51 -5.72 -5.71
N ASP A 32 -0.96 -6.96 -5.61
CA ASP A 32 -0.96 -7.69 -4.34
C ASP A 32 0.45 -7.92 -3.83
N ALA A 33 1.41 -8.22 -4.72
CA ALA A 33 2.81 -8.40 -4.34
C ALA A 33 3.41 -7.10 -3.81
N GLU A 34 3.17 -5.97 -4.49
CA GLU A 34 3.58 -4.66 -4.01
C GLU A 34 2.92 -4.33 -2.66
N ALA A 35 1.63 -4.55 -2.58
CA ALA A 35 0.84 -4.22 -1.39
C ALA A 35 1.30 -5.01 -0.17
N GLN A 36 1.69 -6.26 -0.34
CA GLN A 36 2.20 -7.08 0.76
C GLN A 36 3.46 -6.47 1.36
N VAL A 37 4.39 -6.03 0.52
CA VAL A 37 5.63 -5.39 0.98
C VAL A 37 5.32 -4.11 1.75
N VAL A 38 4.44 -3.27 1.22
CA VAL A 38 4.06 -2.00 1.85
C VAL A 38 3.31 -2.24 3.16
N GLU A 39 2.37 -3.18 3.19
CA GLU A 39 1.60 -3.55 4.37
C GLU A 39 2.53 -3.98 5.51
N GLU A 40 3.44 -4.89 5.23
CA GLU A 40 4.41 -5.37 6.22
C GLU A 40 5.32 -4.24 6.70
N ALA A 41 5.74 -3.36 5.79
CA ALA A 41 6.59 -2.23 6.13
C ALA A 41 5.86 -1.22 7.05
N GLN A 42 4.59 -0.95 6.79
CA GLN A 42 3.80 -0.05 7.63
C GLN A 42 3.63 -0.61 9.03
N ILE A 43 3.34 -1.89 9.15
CA ILE A 43 3.19 -2.55 10.46
C ILE A 43 4.52 -2.51 11.21
N ALA A 44 5.62 -2.87 10.56
CA ALA A 44 6.95 -2.88 11.17
C ALA A 44 7.38 -1.47 11.60
N GLN A 45 7.15 -0.47 10.77
CA GLN A 45 7.52 0.91 11.09
C GLN A 45 6.66 1.45 12.23
N GLY A 46 5.37 1.11 12.25
CA GLY A 46 4.49 1.45 13.36
C GLY A 46 4.97 0.86 14.69
N MET A 47 5.45 -0.38 14.66
CA MET A 47 6.03 -1.01 15.85
C MET A 47 7.30 -0.29 16.30
N THR A 48 8.17 0.07 15.35
CA THR A 48 9.42 0.80 15.64
C THR A 48 9.14 2.17 16.26
N MET A 49 8.13 2.88 15.77
CA MET A 49 7.74 4.21 16.29
C MET A 49 6.79 4.13 17.48
N GLU A 50 6.51 2.93 17.96
CA GLU A 50 5.61 2.71 19.11
C GLU A 50 4.19 3.27 18.87
N VAL A 51 3.69 3.13 17.64
CA VAL A 51 2.33 3.50 17.26
C VAL A 51 1.41 2.35 17.66
N TYR A 52 1.34 2.09 18.97
CA TYR A 52 0.48 1.01 19.44
C TYR A 52 0.10 1.22 20.90
N ASP A 53 -1.09 1.67 21.11
CA ASP A 53 -1.69 1.58 22.44
C ASP A 53 -2.08 0.13 22.72
N THR A 54 -2.79 -0.48 21.76
CA THR A 54 -3.27 -1.87 21.88
C THR A 54 -2.78 -2.78 20.74
N LYS A 55 -2.01 -2.26 19.79
CA LYS A 55 -1.55 -2.92 18.56
C LYS A 55 -2.69 -3.25 17.59
N GLN A 56 -3.93 -2.96 17.92
CA GLN A 56 -5.08 -3.27 17.06
C GLN A 56 -5.07 -2.48 15.77
N THR A 57 -4.69 -1.20 15.84
CA THR A 57 -4.60 -0.35 14.66
C THR A 57 -3.58 -0.91 13.66
N LEU A 58 -2.39 -1.29 14.13
CA LEU A 58 -1.36 -1.86 13.25
C LEU A 58 -1.80 -3.21 12.66
N ARG A 59 -2.42 -4.06 13.46
CA ARG A 59 -2.90 -5.36 12.99
C ARG A 59 -4.05 -5.25 12.01
N SER A 60 -4.72 -4.10 11.96
CA SER A 60 -5.84 -3.86 11.07
C SER A 60 -5.43 -3.38 9.68
N ILE A 61 -4.14 -3.10 9.48
CA ILE A 61 -3.65 -2.64 8.18
C ILE A 61 -3.77 -3.77 7.16
N ARG A 62 -4.54 -3.52 6.11
CA ARG A 62 -4.85 -4.51 5.07
C ARG A 62 -4.93 -3.84 3.72
N ARG A 63 -4.57 -4.60 2.68
CA ARG A 63 -4.85 -4.19 1.32
C ARG A 63 -6.31 -4.46 0.98
N GLY A 64 -6.90 -3.57 0.17
CA GLY A 64 -8.23 -3.78 -0.36
C GLY A 64 -8.19 -4.53 -1.68
N ARG A 65 -9.34 -4.58 -2.35
CA ARG A 65 -9.43 -5.16 -3.69
C ARG A 65 -8.96 -4.15 -4.73
N MET A 66 -8.45 -4.66 -5.84
CA MET A 66 -8.11 -3.83 -6.99
C MET A 66 -9.35 -3.07 -7.49
N LYS A 67 -9.17 -1.79 -7.74
CA LYS A 67 -10.22 -0.89 -8.26
C LYS A 67 -9.71 -0.19 -9.49
N ARG A 68 -10.64 0.21 -10.35
CA ARG A 68 -10.33 1.08 -11.48
C ARG A 68 -10.62 2.52 -11.10
N ALA A 69 -9.63 3.39 -11.27
CA ALA A 69 -9.80 4.82 -11.08
C ALA A 69 -10.45 5.44 -12.32
N LYS A 70 -10.88 6.69 -12.20
CA LYS A 70 -11.54 7.41 -13.30
C LYS A 70 -10.67 7.56 -14.54
N ASP A 71 -9.35 7.63 -14.36
CA ASP A 71 -8.39 7.75 -15.47
C ASP A 71 -8.02 6.40 -16.10
N GLY A 72 -8.66 5.30 -15.67
CA GLY A 72 -8.41 3.96 -16.17
C GLY A 72 -7.29 3.21 -15.46
N SER A 73 -6.58 3.85 -14.53
CA SER A 73 -5.54 3.16 -13.76
C SER A 73 -6.17 2.15 -12.79
N ARG A 74 -5.39 1.13 -12.44
CA ARG A 74 -5.79 0.11 -11.50
C ARG A 74 -5.01 0.30 -10.21
N VAL A 75 -5.72 0.34 -9.08
CA VAL A 75 -5.14 0.69 -7.80
C VAL A 75 -5.58 -0.29 -6.71
N VAL A 76 -4.72 -0.45 -5.71
CA VAL A 76 -5.03 -1.13 -4.46
C VAL A 76 -4.70 -0.17 -3.33
N TYR A 77 -5.61 -0.04 -2.39
CA TYR A 77 -5.39 0.81 -1.20
C TYR A 77 -5.00 -0.07 -0.02
N ILE A 78 -4.06 0.44 0.76
CA ILE A 78 -3.60 -0.20 2.00
C ILE A 78 -4.02 0.72 3.13
N THR A 79 -4.92 0.24 3.98
CA THR A 79 -5.52 1.07 5.04
C THR A 79 -5.76 0.27 6.31
N PRO A 80 -5.69 0.95 7.48
CA PRO A 80 -6.21 0.37 8.71
C PRO A 80 -7.72 0.19 8.59
N GLN A 81 -8.24 -0.97 8.96
CA GLN A 81 -9.65 -1.32 8.77
C GLN A 81 -10.33 -1.59 10.10
N GLY A 82 -11.64 -1.41 10.11
CA GLY A 82 -12.48 -1.75 11.25
C GLY A 82 -12.32 -0.82 12.44
N ARG A 83 -12.74 -1.32 13.60
CA ARG A 83 -12.71 -0.59 14.85
C ARG A 83 -11.93 -1.38 15.90
N ASN A 84 -11.32 -0.66 16.83
CA ASN A 84 -10.65 -1.27 17.98
C ASN A 84 -11.67 -1.64 19.08
N ASP A 85 -11.19 -2.20 20.18
CA ASP A 85 -12.04 -2.63 21.30
C ASP A 85 -12.77 -1.46 21.98
N ARG A 86 -12.28 -0.23 21.80
CA ARG A 86 -12.92 0.96 22.35
C ARG A 86 -13.96 1.57 21.40
N GLY A 87 -14.22 0.90 20.28
CA GLY A 87 -15.15 1.39 19.26
C GLY A 87 -14.59 2.50 18.36
N GLU A 88 -13.31 2.81 18.47
CA GLU A 88 -12.68 3.83 17.64
C GLU A 88 -12.29 3.24 16.28
N ARG A 89 -12.44 4.01 15.22
CA ARG A 89 -12.01 3.58 13.88
C ARG A 89 -10.49 3.50 13.84
N ASN A 90 -9.97 2.34 13.44
CA ASN A 90 -8.52 2.15 13.32
C ASN A 90 -7.88 3.17 12.36
N ALA A 91 -8.57 3.52 11.28
CA ALA A 91 -8.08 4.55 10.35
C ALA A 91 -7.93 5.92 11.03
N ALA A 92 -8.85 6.29 11.92
CA ALA A 92 -8.78 7.55 12.66
C ALA A 92 -7.61 7.55 13.65
N VAL A 93 -7.39 6.44 14.34
CA VAL A 93 -6.26 6.29 15.27
C VAL A 93 -4.94 6.40 14.52
N ALA A 94 -4.84 5.73 13.36
CA ALA A 94 -3.64 5.81 12.51
C ALA A 94 -3.39 7.24 12.04
N PHE A 95 -4.43 7.97 11.63
CA PHE A 95 -4.33 9.36 11.18
C PHE A 95 -3.77 10.26 12.29
N ILE A 96 -4.28 10.10 13.52
CA ILE A 96 -3.80 10.89 14.66
C ILE A 96 -2.31 10.62 14.90
N ASN A 97 -1.86 9.38 14.81
CA ASN A 97 -0.45 9.06 14.96
C ASN A 97 0.38 9.62 13.81
N GLU A 98 -0.10 9.49 12.58
CA GLU A 98 0.64 9.94 11.39
C GLU A 98 0.90 11.44 11.42
N TYR A 99 -0.14 12.24 11.72
CA TYR A 99 -0.08 13.69 11.61
C TYR A 99 0.01 14.42 12.94
N GLY A 100 -0.22 13.73 14.05
CA GLY A 100 -0.29 14.35 15.36
C GLY A 100 -1.53 15.22 15.53
N VAL A 101 -1.66 15.82 16.69
CA VAL A 101 -2.72 16.80 16.99
C VAL A 101 -2.09 17.98 17.72
N PRO A 102 -1.70 19.05 17.00
CA PRO A 102 -0.99 20.19 17.62
C PRO A 102 -1.76 20.84 18.76
N SER A 103 -3.08 20.96 18.64
CA SER A 103 -3.92 21.56 19.69
C SER A 103 -3.93 20.76 21.00
N ARG A 104 -3.60 19.47 20.93
CA ARG A 104 -3.52 18.58 22.10
C ARG A 104 -2.08 18.19 22.43
N LYS A 105 -1.11 18.84 21.79
CA LYS A 105 0.33 18.60 21.97
C LYS A 105 0.74 17.15 21.71
N ILE A 106 0.06 16.50 20.76
CA ILE A 106 0.40 15.17 20.31
C ILE A 106 1.32 15.31 19.10
N PRO A 107 2.61 14.91 19.19
CA PRO A 107 3.53 15.02 18.07
C PRO A 107 3.22 13.99 16.98
N PRO A 108 3.53 14.27 15.72
CA PRO A 108 3.34 13.30 14.65
C PRO A 108 4.35 12.14 14.77
N ARG A 109 3.90 10.95 14.40
CA ARG A 109 4.71 9.76 14.20
C ARG A 109 4.38 9.23 12.81
N PRO A 110 5.04 9.73 11.77
CA PRO A 110 4.65 9.46 10.38
C PRO A 110 5.09 8.07 9.92
N PHE A 111 4.57 7.04 10.56
CA PHE A 111 4.97 5.66 10.28
C PHE A 111 4.57 5.20 8.88
N ILE A 112 3.44 5.67 8.35
CA ILE A 112 2.98 5.32 7.01
C ILE A 112 3.89 5.94 5.95
N ALA A 113 4.16 7.26 6.06
CA ALA A 113 5.02 7.95 5.12
C ALA A 113 6.44 7.36 5.10
N VAL A 114 7.02 7.12 6.26
CA VAL A 114 8.36 6.54 6.37
C VAL A 114 8.39 5.12 5.83
N ALA A 115 7.39 4.30 6.16
CA ALA A 115 7.29 2.93 5.66
C ALA A 115 7.18 2.90 4.14
N ASN A 116 6.33 3.74 3.57
CA ASN A 116 6.14 3.80 2.11
C ASN A 116 7.42 4.19 1.40
N GLU A 117 8.17 5.13 1.93
CA GLU A 117 9.45 5.55 1.38
C GLU A 117 10.46 4.40 1.36
N LYS A 118 10.56 3.66 2.47
CA LYS A 118 11.47 2.51 2.58
C LYS A 118 11.04 1.33 1.72
N ALA A 119 9.74 1.15 1.55
CA ALA A 119 9.19 0.00 0.86
C ALA A 119 9.12 0.15 -0.66
N ALA A 120 9.29 1.37 -1.19
CA ALA A 120 9.07 1.65 -2.60
C ALA A 120 9.85 0.73 -3.54
N SER A 121 11.17 0.67 -3.40
CA SER A 121 12.01 -0.17 -4.27
C SER A 121 11.75 -1.67 -4.08
N PRO A 122 11.70 -2.21 -2.85
CA PRO A 122 11.38 -3.63 -2.68
C PRO A 122 10.00 -4.02 -3.23
N ALA A 123 9.01 -3.14 -3.09
CA ALA A 123 7.67 -3.41 -3.60
C ALA A 123 7.66 -3.52 -5.13
N VAL A 124 8.27 -2.56 -5.80
CA VAL A 124 8.39 -2.57 -7.27
C VAL A 124 9.11 -3.83 -7.74
N ALA A 125 10.18 -4.22 -7.06
CA ALA A 125 10.93 -5.42 -7.40
C ALA A 125 10.05 -6.69 -7.36
N GLU A 126 9.16 -6.80 -6.39
CA GLU A 126 8.25 -7.94 -6.30
C GLU A 126 7.22 -7.95 -7.45
N ALA A 127 6.70 -6.79 -7.82
CA ALA A 127 5.79 -6.70 -8.97
C ALA A 127 6.51 -7.05 -10.28
N GLU A 128 7.74 -6.62 -10.45
CA GLU A 128 8.54 -6.92 -11.63
C GLU A 128 8.76 -8.42 -11.82
N LYS A 129 8.94 -9.17 -10.75
CA LYS A 129 9.08 -10.63 -10.83
C LYS A 129 7.85 -11.27 -11.47
N ILE A 130 6.67 -10.82 -11.06
CA ILE A 130 5.40 -11.35 -11.61
C ILE A 130 5.24 -10.95 -13.07
N TYR A 131 5.58 -9.72 -13.41
CA TYR A 131 5.54 -9.25 -14.79
C TYR A 131 6.49 -10.04 -15.69
N ASP A 132 7.71 -10.31 -15.22
CA ASP A 132 8.68 -11.11 -15.95
C ASP A 132 8.21 -12.55 -16.15
N GLU A 133 7.57 -13.16 -15.16
CA GLU A 133 6.97 -14.46 -15.29
C GLU A 133 5.87 -14.48 -16.34
N PHE A 134 5.03 -13.43 -16.36
CA PHE A 134 4.00 -13.29 -17.38
C PHE A 134 4.60 -13.20 -18.78
N LEU A 135 5.63 -12.39 -18.95
CA LEU A 135 6.31 -12.28 -20.25
C LEU A 135 6.89 -13.62 -20.71
N ARG A 136 7.53 -14.36 -19.80
CA ARG A 136 8.07 -15.69 -20.12
C ARG A 136 6.97 -16.67 -20.51
N SER A 137 5.81 -16.59 -19.87
CA SER A 137 4.68 -17.47 -20.19
C SER A 137 4.15 -17.22 -21.61
N LYS A 138 4.45 -16.05 -22.19
CA LYS A 138 4.06 -15.67 -23.54
C LYS A 138 5.20 -15.79 -24.54
N ASP A 139 6.32 -16.39 -24.17
CA ASP A 139 7.54 -16.49 -24.98
C ASP A 139 8.09 -15.13 -25.45
N LEU A 140 8.00 -14.13 -24.55
CA LEU A 140 8.47 -12.77 -24.85
C LEU A 140 9.83 -12.46 -24.19
#